data_b682cd1308abfd1c9f5fa964c3d2a658
#
_entry.id   b682cd1308abfd1c9f5fa964c3d2a658
#
_cell.length_a   1.000
_cell.length_b   1.000
_cell.length_c   1.000
_cell.angle_alpha   90.00
_cell.angle_beta   90.00
_cell.angle_gamma   90.00
#
_symmetry.space_group_name_H-M   'P 1'
#
loop_
_entity.id
_entity.type
_entity.pdbx_description
1 polymer ?
#
loop_
_entity_poly.entity_id
_entity_poly.type
_entity_poly.pdbx_seq_one_letter_code
_entity_poly.pdbx_strand_id
1 'polypeptide(L)'
;MSQSAVKSLVIKDISREPRVKPQNAPREVTHTIALIPPTYVQTLWNDVEDLLAPAIARSNGRWDMQSLYKSVRMTEQHLWVAFNEEGVIEGVATTEFAFYPKKKMLAMQYLGGSNFNGWVWDMLERFNSWAKDNECDGIEGTARHGFWKWLEQDGFERSYTVYEKGV
;
A
#
# COMPACT_ATOMS: atom_id res chain seq x y z
N MET A 1 -5.60 -0.85 -19.82
CA MET A 1 -6.45 -0.03 -18.91
C MET A 1 -6.44 1.40 -19.39
N SER A 2 -7.57 2.06 -19.52
CA SER A 2 -7.61 3.47 -19.92
C SER A 2 -7.43 4.37 -18.69
N GLN A 3 -6.63 5.43 -18.80
CA GLN A 3 -6.50 6.45 -17.77
C GLN A 3 -7.83 7.08 -17.35
N SER A 4 -8.81 7.15 -18.26
CA SER A 4 -10.13 7.69 -17.98
C SER A 4 -10.95 6.83 -17.01
N ALA A 5 -10.77 5.51 -17.01
CA ALA A 5 -11.42 4.62 -16.06
C ALA A 5 -10.88 4.81 -14.63
N VAL A 6 -9.58 5.04 -14.48
CA VAL A 6 -8.94 5.32 -13.19
C VAL A 6 -9.32 6.72 -12.68
N LYS A 7 -9.39 7.71 -13.58
CA LYS A 7 -9.77 9.10 -13.24
C LYS A 7 -11.24 9.28 -12.87
N SER A 8 -12.10 8.39 -13.36
CA SER A 8 -13.54 8.42 -13.02
C SER A 8 -13.86 7.74 -11.68
N LEU A 9 -12.90 7.04 -11.08
CA LEU A 9 -13.05 6.48 -9.75
C LEU A 9 -13.06 7.63 -8.72
N VAL A 10 -14.24 7.98 -8.27
CA VAL A 10 -14.39 8.91 -7.14
C VAL A 10 -13.72 8.26 -5.94
N ILE A 11 -12.67 8.89 -5.43
CA ILE A 11 -12.02 8.47 -4.19
C ILE A 11 -13.07 8.57 -3.10
N LYS A 12 -13.62 7.43 -2.70
CA LYS A 12 -14.58 7.39 -1.60
C LYS A 12 -13.87 7.80 -0.32
N ASP A 13 -14.58 8.56 0.49
CA ASP A 13 -14.10 8.86 1.83
C ASP A 13 -13.95 7.56 2.63
N ILE A 14 -12.71 7.16 2.82
CA ILE A 14 -12.34 5.93 3.54
C ILE A 14 -12.98 5.90 4.94
N SER A 15 -13.25 7.06 5.52
CA SER A 15 -13.86 7.16 6.85
C SER A 15 -15.30 6.64 6.92
N ARG A 16 -15.98 6.54 5.79
CA ARG A 16 -17.38 6.10 5.69
C ARG A 16 -17.55 4.61 5.39
N GLU A 17 -16.47 3.92 5.04
CA GLU A 17 -16.54 2.49 4.73
C GLU A 17 -16.53 1.64 5.99
N PRO A 18 -17.17 0.44 5.95
CA PRO A 18 -17.08 -0.50 7.07
C PRO A 18 -15.64 -0.85 7.38
N ARG A 19 -15.24 -0.79 8.63
CA ARG A 19 -13.84 -0.95 9.07
C ARG A 19 -13.61 -2.23 9.84
N VAL A 20 -14.48 -3.21 9.64
CA VAL A 20 -14.39 -4.49 10.36
C VAL A 20 -13.70 -5.49 9.45
N LYS A 21 -12.59 -6.07 9.92
CA LYS A 21 -11.94 -7.18 9.25
C LYS A 21 -12.87 -8.38 9.25
N PRO A 22 -13.17 -8.97 8.10
CA PRO A 22 -13.98 -10.19 8.04
C PRO A 22 -13.36 -11.29 8.89
N GLN A 23 -14.10 -11.78 9.87
CA GLN A 23 -13.68 -12.91 10.71
C GLN A 23 -14.52 -14.14 10.38
N ASN A 24 -13.85 -15.25 10.10
CA ASN A 24 -14.43 -16.61 10.03
C ASN A 24 -15.53 -16.87 8.98
N ALA A 25 -15.87 -15.92 8.13
CA ALA A 25 -16.74 -16.17 6.97
C ALA A 25 -15.89 -16.26 5.70
N PRO A 26 -16.28 -17.09 4.72
CA PRO A 26 -15.66 -17.03 3.39
C PRO A 26 -15.84 -15.60 2.87
N ARG A 27 -14.75 -14.85 2.79
CA ARG A 27 -14.77 -13.51 2.21
C ARG A 27 -14.80 -13.66 0.69
N GLU A 28 -15.73 -12.98 0.04
CA GLU A 28 -15.70 -12.87 -1.40
C GLU A 28 -14.43 -12.11 -1.81
N VAL A 29 -13.57 -12.77 -2.59
CA VAL A 29 -12.37 -12.15 -3.16
C VAL A 29 -12.79 -11.39 -4.40
N THR A 30 -12.80 -10.07 -4.31
CA THR A 30 -13.23 -9.18 -5.40
C THR A 30 -12.04 -8.55 -6.14
N HIS A 31 -10.83 -8.70 -5.63
CA HIS A 31 -9.62 -8.11 -6.18
C HIS A 31 -8.49 -9.12 -6.32
N THR A 32 -7.68 -8.91 -7.35
CA THR A 32 -6.40 -9.60 -7.50
C THR A 32 -5.27 -8.68 -7.04
N ILE A 33 -4.48 -9.14 -6.08
CA ILE A 33 -3.30 -8.41 -5.60
C ILE A 33 -2.07 -8.92 -6.33
N ALA A 34 -1.36 -8.02 -6.97
CA ALA A 34 -0.17 -8.34 -7.74
C ALA A 34 1.05 -7.53 -7.28
N LEU A 35 2.16 -8.21 -7.07
CA LEU A 35 3.48 -7.58 -7.02
C LEU A 35 3.94 -7.34 -8.45
N ILE A 36 4.22 -6.09 -8.80
CA ILE A 36 4.57 -5.71 -10.16
C ILE A 36 6.07 -5.89 -10.40
N PRO A 37 6.47 -6.73 -11.35
CA PRO A 37 7.88 -6.84 -11.73
C PRO A 37 8.42 -5.48 -12.20
N PRO A 38 9.68 -5.13 -11.88
CA PRO A 38 10.27 -3.83 -12.24
C PRO A 38 10.20 -3.50 -13.73
N THR A 39 10.22 -4.52 -14.58
CA THR A 39 10.11 -4.38 -16.04
C THR A 39 8.74 -3.90 -16.53
N TYR A 40 7.68 -4.09 -15.72
CA TYR A 40 6.32 -3.64 -16.05
C TYR A 40 5.94 -2.30 -15.38
N VAL A 41 6.76 -1.79 -14.49
CA VAL A 41 6.48 -0.55 -13.75
C VAL A 41 6.23 0.63 -14.70
N GLN A 42 7.07 0.78 -15.72
CA GLN A 42 6.92 1.86 -16.69
C GLN A 42 5.56 1.81 -17.41
N THR A 43 5.11 0.62 -17.76
CA THR A 43 3.82 0.42 -18.47
C THR A 43 2.63 0.82 -17.60
N LEU A 44 2.69 0.52 -16.29
CA LEU A 44 1.60 0.76 -15.36
C LEU A 44 1.68 2.10 -14.64
N TRP A 45 2.80 2.82 -14.75
CA TRP A 45 3.05 3.99 -13.90
C TRP A 45 1.99 5.07 -14.02
N ASN A 46 1.55 5.39 -15.23
CA ASN A 46 0.52 6.40 -15.45
C ASN A 46 -0.81 6.04 -14.76
N ASP A 47 -1.11 4.76 -14.61
CA ASP A 47 -2.34 4.29 -13.95
C ASP A 47 -2.23 4.32 -12.42
N VAL A 48 -1.02 4.25 -11.88
CA VAL A 48 -0.80 4.20 -10.42
C VAL A 48 -0.38 5.53 -9.82
N GLU A 49 0.28 6.42 -10.57
CA GLU A 49 0.78 7.68 -10.01
C GLU A 49 -0.33 8.58 -9.46
N ASP A 50 -1.46 8.66 -10.14
CA ASP A 50 -2.61 9.46 -9.68
C ASP A 50 -3.19 8.88 -8.35
N LEU A 51 -3.13 7.56 -8.16
CA LEU A 51 -3.57 6.91 -6.94
C LEU A 51 -2.58 7.10 -5.78
N LEU A 52 -1.29 7.19 -6.08
CA LEU A 52 -0.23 7.43 -5.09
C LEU A 52 -0.07 8.90 -4.72
N ALA A 53 -0.43 9.82 -5.61
CA ALA A 53 -0.20 11.25 -5.43
C ALA A 53 -0.70 11.81 -4.07
N PRO A 54 -1.90 11.45 -3.56
CA PRO A 54 -2.35 11.93 -2.27
C PRO A 54 -1.49 11.45 -1.10
N ALA A 55 -0.94 10.24 -1.18
CA ALA A 55 -0.06 9.70 -0.14
C ALA A 55 1.31 10.38 -0.17
N ILE A 56 1.87 10.60 -1.37
CA ILE A 56 3.14 11.31 -1.55
C ILE A 56 3.05 12.76 -1.07
N ALA A 57 1.95 13.46 -1.37
CA ALA A 57 1.71 14.82 -0.89
C ALA A 57 1.73 14.93 0.64
N ARG A 58 1.46 13.84 1.36
CA ARG A 58 1.47 13.75 2.82
C ARG A 58 2.79 13.22 3.41
N SER A 59 3.81 13.06 2.58
CA SER A 59 5.13 12.60 3.04
C SER A 59 5.92 13.65 3.82
N ASN A 60 5.37 14.85 4.01
CA ASN A 60 6.05 16.00 4.61
C ASN A 60 7.36 16.34 3.90
N GLY A 61 7.34 16.34 2.56
CA GLY A 61 8.50 16.66 1.73
C GLY A 61 9.58 15.59 1.69
N ARG A 62 9.32 14.39 2.23
CA ARG A 62 10.31 13.30 2.22
C ARG A 62 10.44 12.64 0.85
N TRP A 63 9.35 12.59 0.09
CA TRP A 63 9.30 11.94 -1.20
C TRP A 63 8.57 12.78 -2.24
N ASP A 64 8.99 12.67 -3.49
CA ASP A 64 8.27 13.09 -4.67
C ASP A 64 7.99 11.88 -5.58
N MET A 65 7.12 12.07 -6.55
CA MET A 65 6.69 10.99 -7.44
C MET A 65 7.82 10.46 -8.32
N GLN A 66 8.73 11.33 -8.75
CA GLN A 66 9.87 10.94 -9.59
C GLN A 66 10.85 10.07 -8.81
N SER A 67 11.15 10.41 -7.57
CA SER A 67 12.02 9.63 -6.69
C SER A 67 11.41 8.27 -6.39
N LEU A 68 10.10 8.22 -6.15
CA LEU A 68 9.38 6.97 -5.93
C LEU A 68 9.42 6.07 -7.18
N TYR A 69 9.14 6.62 -8.35
CA TYR A 69 9.24 5.89 -9.62
C TYR A 69 10.63 5.27 -9.82
N LYS A 70 11.66 6.06 -9.60
CA LYS A 70 13.05 5.59 -9.71
C LYS A 70 13.34 4.46 -8.71
N SER A 71 12.95 4.62 -7.47
CA SER A 71 13.16 3.64 -6.41
C SER A 71 12.49 2.30 -6.72
N VAL A 72 11.26 2.33 -7.23
CA VAL A 72 10.53 1.13 -7.66
C VAL A 72 11.21 0.47 -8.88
N ARG A 73 11.64 1.26 -9.85
CA ARG A 73 12.37 0.77 -11.03
C ARG A 73 13.70 0.09 -10.67
N MET A 74 14.37 0.60 -9.65
CA MET A 74 15.65 0.08 -9.16
C MET A 74 15.52 -1.04 -8.13
N THR A 75 14.31 -1.51 -7.88
CA THR A 75 14.00 -2.56 -6.89
C THR A 75 14.30 -2.21 -5.43
N GLU A 76 14.50 -0.95 -5.15
CA GLU A 76 14.64 -0.44 -3.77
C GLU A 76 13.30 -0.47 -3.03
N GLN A 77 12.21 -0.27 -3.78
CA GLN A 77 10.85 -0.46 -3.31
C GLN A 77 10.08 -1.41 -4.23
N HIS A 78 9.08 -2.08 -3.67
CA HIS A 78 8.15 -2.96 -4.38
C HIS A 78 6.87 -2.20 -4.68
N LEU A 79 6.32 -2.41 -5.87
CA LEU A 79 5.02 -1.87 -6.27
C LEU A 79 3.98 -2.98 -6.25
N TRP A 80 2.90 -2.75 -5.51
CA TRP A 80 1.76 -3.64 -5.42
C TRP A 80 0.53 -2.95 -5.97
N VAL A 81 -0.29 -3.68 -6.69
CA VAL A 81 -1.56 -3.18 -7.21
C VAL A 81 -2.70 -4.13 -6.89
N ALA A 82 -3.88 -3.57 -6.69
CA ALA A 82 -5.12 -4.29 -6.54
C ALA A 82 -5.99 -4.03 -7.77
N PHE A 83 -6.19 -5.08 -8.58
CA PHE A 83 -7.09 -5.06 -9.72
C PHE A 83 -8.48 -5.54 -9.31
N ASN A 84 -9.52 -4.85 -9.74
CA ASN A 84 -10.87 -5.35 -9.59
C ASN A 84 -11.19 -6.42 -10.64
N GLU A 85 -12.43 -6.94 -10.64
CA GLU A 85 -12.86 -8.00 -11.56
C GLU A 85 -12.85 -7.57 -13.04
N GLU A 86 -12.98 -6.27 -13.32
CA GLU A 86 -12.88 -5.72 -14.67
C GLU A 86 -11.42 -5.42 -15.09
N GLY A 87 -10.44 -5.74 -14.23
CA GLY A 87 -9.02 -5.48 -14.49
C GLY A 87 -8.61 -4.02 -14.32
N VAL A 88 -9.41 -3.22 -13.63
CA VAL A 88 -9.09 -1.82 -13.30
C VAL A 88 -8.30 -1.78 -11.98
N ILE A 89 -7.25 -0.95 -11.92
CA ILE A 89 -6.49 -0.72 -10.69
C ILE A 89 -7.31 0.18 -9.77
N GLU A 90 -7.70 -0.34 -8.62
CA GLU A 90 -8.39 0.40 -7.57
C GLU A 90 -7.50 0.70 -6.36
N GLY A 91 -6.46 -0.07 -6.17
CA GLY A 91 -5.53 0.11 -5.06
C GLY A 91 -4.09 -0.01 -5.48
N VAL A 92 -3.23 0.71 -4.79
CA VAL A 92 -1.79 0.68 -4.98
C VAL A 92 -1.08 0.81 -3.63
N ALA A 93 0.02 0.10 -3.49
CA ALA A 93 0.87 0.21 -2.31
C ALA A 93 2.34 0.09 -2.69
N THR A 94 3.21 0.66 -1.86
CA THR A 94 4.65 0.45 -1.95
C THR A 94 5.19 -0.10 -0.63
N THR A 95 6.14 -1.00 -0.72
CA THR A 95 6.86 -1.58 0.41
C THR A 95 8.34 -1.58 0.14
N GLU A 96 9.15 -1.67 1.19
CA GLU A 96 10.59 -1.89 1.09
C GLU A 96 11.06 -2.83 2.20
N PHE A 97 12.24 -3.41 2.06
CA PHE A 97 12.89 -4.11 3.15
C PHE A 97 13.70 -3.12 3.98
N ALA A 98 13.41 -3.07 5.27
CA ALA A 98 14.17 -2.31 6.25
C ALA A 98 15.11 -3.25 7.00
N PHE A 99 16.40 -2.97 6.91
CA PHE A 99 17.45 -3.78 7.55
C PHE A 99 17.98 -3.08 8.78
N TYR A 100 17.78 -3.71 9.92
CA TYR A 100 18.35 -3.30 11.21
C TYR A 100 19.39 -4.33 11.65
N PRO A 101 20.32 -3.98 12.57
CA PRO A 101 21.32 -4.97 13.01
C PRO A 101 20.76 -6.28 13.56
N LYS A 102 19.54 -6.25 14.12
CA LYS A 102 18.90 -7.42 14.74
C LYS A 102 17.55 -7.79 14.15
N LYS A 103 17.07 -7.07 13.14
CA LYS A 103 15.76 -7.30 12.52
C LYS A 103 15.79 -6.98 11.05
N LYS A 104 15.04 -7.74 10.28
CA LYS A 104 14.64 -7.42 8.91
C LYS A 104 13.13 -7.25 8.89
N MET A 105 12.65 -6.09 8.46
CA MET A 105 11.23 -5.78 8.42
C MET A 105 10.77 -5.53 6.98
N LEU A 106 9.53 -5.88 6.69
CA LEU A 106 8.85 -5.38 5.51
C LEU A 106 8.18 -4.06 5.88
N ALA A 107 8.67 -2.96 5.34
CA ALA A 107 8.15 -1.63 5.63
C ALA A 107 7.08 -1.24 4.60
N MET A 108 5.85 -0.99 5.06
CA MET A 108 4.79 -0.37 4.27
C MET A 108 5.07 1.12 4.17
N GLN A 109 5.15 1.65 2.94
CA GLN A 109 5.47 3.06 2.73
C GLN A 109 4.23 3.88 2.35
N TYR A 110 3.60 3.58 1.22
CA TYR A 110 2.49 4.37 0.69
C TYR A 110 1.35 3.46 0.28
N LEU A 111 0.14 3.88 0.57
CA LEU A 111 -1.09 3.26 0.11
C LEU A 111 -2.02 4.32 -0.46
N GLY A 112 -2.66 4.01 -1.57
CA GLY A 112 -3.62 4.90 -2.20
C GLY A 112 -4.66 4.13 -3.02
N GLY A 113 -5.72 4.82 -3.38
CA GLY A 113 -6.75 4.26 -4.24
C GLY A 113 -8.16 4.46 -3.73
N SER A 114 -9.10 3.76 -4.35
CA SER A 114 -10.52 3.76 -4.02
C SER A 114 -10.95 2.37 -3.54
N ASN A 115 -12.18 2.25 -3.03
CA ASN A 115 -12.74 0.99 -2.55
C ASN A 115 -11.80 0.23 -1.58
N PHE A 116 -11.27 0.96 -0.61
CA PHE A 116 -10.20 0.48 0.27
C PHE A 116 -10.55 -0.83 0.99
N ASN A 117 -11.76 -0.94 1.55
CA ASN A 117 -12.19 -2.17 2.22
C ASN A 117 -12.32 -3.39 1.27
N GLY A 118 -12.45 -3.15 -0.02
CA GLY A 118 -12.53 -4.23 -1.00
C GLY A 118 -11.20 -4.95 -1.21
N TRP A 119 -10.07 -4.31 -0.92
CA TRP A 119 -8.76 -4.87 -1.22
C TRP A 119 -7.72 -4.81 -0.08
N VAL A 120 -7.92 -3.97 0.95
CA VAL A 120 -6.89 -3.78 1.99
C VAL A 120 -6.53 -5.08 2.71
N TRP A 121 -7.51 -5.90 3.03
CA TRP A 121 -7.28 -7.15 3.76
C TRP A 121 -6.50 -8.17 2.94
N ASP A 122 -6.78 -8.27 1.65
CA ASP A 122 -6.03 -9.12 0.71
C ASP A 122 -4.60 -8.58 0.52
N MET A 123 -4.44 -7.26 0.47
CA MET A 123 -3.14 -6.61 0.39
C MET A 123 -2.29 -6.92 1.62
N LEU A 124 -2.83 -6.76 2.83
CA LEU A 124 -2.13 -7.07 4.07
C LEU A 124 -1.77 -8.55 4.18
N GLU A 125 -2.63 -9.45 3.73
CA GLU A 125 -2.35 -10.88 3.68
C GLU A 125 -1.19 -11.19 2.71
N ARG A 126 -1.16 -10.54 1.56
CA ARG A 126 -0.04 -10.66 0.62
C ARG A 126 1.27 -10.12 1.21
N PHE A 127 1.23 -9.01 1.92
CA PHE A 127 2.40 -8.49 2.63
C PHE A 127 2.92 -9.48 3.68
N ASN A 128 2.01 -10.09 4.42
CA ASN A 128 2.37 -11.10 5.42
C ASN A 128 3.06 -12.31 4.78
N SER A 129 2.51 -12.82 3.67
CA SER A 129 3.12 -13.91 2.91
C SER A 129 4.50 -13.52 2.34
N TRP A 130 4.60 -12.33 1.73
CA TRP A 130 5.84 -11.82 1.18
C TRP A 130 6.93 -11.63 2.23
N ALA A 131 6.55 -11.10 3.40
CA ALA A 131 7.46 -10.95 4.52
C ALA A 131 8.01 -12.30 5.00
N LYS A 132 7.16 -13.31 5.11
CA LYS A 132 7.58 -14.67 5.47
C LYS A 132 8.50 -15.29 4.43
N ASP A 133 8.14 -15.19 3.16
CA ASP A 133 8.92 -15.74 2.05
C ASP A 133 10.32 -15.10 1.94
N ASN A 134 10.46 -13.87 2.41
CA ASN A 134 11.72 -13.14 2.43
C ASN A 134 12.39 -13.09 3.81
N GLU A 135 12.01 -13.99 4.72
CA GLU A 135 12.64 -14.13 6.03
C GLU A 135 12.62 -12.84 6.87
N CYS A 136 11.56 -12.03 6.73
CA CYS A 136 11.36 -10.86 7.58
C CYS A 136 10.87 -11.27 8.97
N ASP A 137 11.31 -10.55 9.98
CA ASP A 137 10.86 -10.73 11.36
C ASP A 137 9.47 -10.14 11.61
N GLY A 138 9.05 -9.22 10.77
CA GLY A 138 7.74 -8.58 10.88
C GLY A 138 7.47 -7.58 9.77
N ILE A 139 6.34 -6.90 9.92
CA ILE A 139 5.90 -5.80 9.05
C ILE A 139 5.83 -4.54 9.90
N GLU A 140 6.35 -3.44 9.38
CA GLU A 140 6.27 -2.13 10.02
C GLU A 140 5.72 -1.09 9.06
N GLY A 141 5.32 0.06 9.56
CA GLY A 141 4.90 1.18 8.74
C GLY A 141 4.57 2.40 9.57
N THR A 142 4.68 3.55 8.95
CA THR A 142 4.18 4.81 9.49
C THR A 142 2.90 5.17 8.75
N ALA A 143 1.84 5.43 9.48
CA ALA A 143 0.54 5.72 8.91
C ALA A 143 -0.15 6.86 9.66
N ARG A 144 -1.06 7.53 8.98
CA ARG A 144 -1.96 8.49 9.64
C ARG A 144 -2.82 7.77 10.68
N HIS A 145 -3.21 8.47 11.72
CA HIS A 145 -4.05 7.92 12.81
C HIS A 145 -5.31 7.21 12.31
N GLY A 146 -5.88 7.66 11.18
CA GLY A 146 -7.06 7.02 10.59
C GLY A 146 -6.86 5.58 10.17
N PHE A 147 -5.64 5.17 9.82
CA PHE A 147 -5.32 3.80 9.43
C PHE A 147 -5.26 2.81 10.61
N TRP A 148 -5.13 3.29 11.85
CA TRP A 148 -5.07 2.44 13.02
C TRP A 148 -6.23 1.46 13.12
N LYS A 149 -7.41 1.86 12.71
CA LYS A 149 -8.62 1.06 12.75
C LYS A 149 -8.55 -0.24 11.91
N TRP A 150 -7.74 -0.26 10.87
CA TRP A 150 -7.46 -1.46 10.08
C TRP A 150 -6.25 -2.21 10.62
N LEU A 151 -5.19 -1.51 10.92
CA LEU A 151 -3.93 -2.11 11.38
C LEU A 151 -4.12 -2.87 12.70
N GLU A 152 -4.85 -2.31 13.65
CA GLU A 152 -5.17 -2.96 14.92
C GLU A 152 -5.87 -4.31 14.71
N GLN A 153 -6.83 -4.37 13.79
CA GLN A 153 -7.56 -5.59 13.48
C GLN A 153 -6.71 -6.65 12.78
N ASP A 154 -5.64 -6.24 12.13
CA ASP A 154 -4.69 -7.14 11.48
C ASP A 154 -3.52 -7.56 12.39
N GLY A 155 -3.57 -7.17 13.66
CA GLY A 155 -2.59 -7.58 14.66
C GLY A 155 -1.38 -6.65 14.78
N PHE A 156 -1.43 -5.45 14.19
CA PHE A 156 -0.39 -4.45 14.39
C PHE A 156 -0.48 -3.84 15.79
N GLU A 157 0.67 -3.50 16.33
CA GLU A 157 0.81 -2.80 17.59
C GLU A 157 1.44 -1.43 17.36
N ARG A 158 1.07 -0.43 18.16
CA ARG A 158 1.75 0.86 18.16
C ARG A 158 3.10 0.71 18.82
N SER A 159 4.16 1.05 18.10
CA SER A 159 5.53 0.89 18.58
C SER A 159 6.09 2.20 19.12
N TYR A 160 6.18 3.23 18.26
CA TYR A 160 6.73 4.54 18.64
C TYR A 160 6.08 5.65 17.80
N THR A 161 6.28 6.87 18.20
CA THR A 161 5.80 8.05 17.47
C THR A 161 6.99 8.81 16.89
N VAL A 162 6.88 9.21 15.63
CA VAL A 162 7.87 10.06 14.96
C VAL A 162 7.58 11.53 15.31
N TYR A 163 8.60 12.23 15.78
CA TYR A 163 8.55 13.67 16.03
C TYR A 163 9.47 14.37 15.03
N GLU A 164 9.04 15.52 14.54
CA GLU A 164 9.85 16.28 13.59
C GLU A 164 9.81 17.77 13.93
N LYS A 165 10.93 18.45 13.70
CA LYS A 165 11.06 19.90 13.89
C LYS A 165 11.87 20.48 12.75
N GLY A 166 11.36 21.54 12.12
CA GLY A 166 12.12 22.34 11.15
C GLY A 166 13.26 23.12 11.81
N VAL A 167 14.36 23.28 11.12
CA VAL A 167 15.53 24.06 11.54
C VAL A 167 15.92 25.07 10.48
#